data_0b5b7fe4965bbc98c1180ebd6af6c79b
#
_entry.id   0b5b7fe4965bbc98c1180ebd6af6c79b
#
_cell.length_a   1.000
_cell.length_b   1.000
_cell.length_c   1.000
_cell.angle_alpha   90.00
_cell.angle_beta   90.00
_cell.angle_gamma   90.00
#
_symmetry.space_group_name_H-M   'P 1'
#
loop_
_entity.id
_entity.type
_entity.pdbx_description
1 polymer ?
#
loop_
_entity_poly.entity_id
_entity_poly.type
_entity_poly.pdbx_seq_one_letter_code
_entity_poly.pdbx_strand_id
1 'polypeptide(L)'
;MEPLRKELAEGVFLTYVPAAKFKTGVLGAQLITPLEESTVAAGALLPAVLRRGTTAHRDMRSIAAELDRLYGASIAYTVRKKGENQCLGFVGSFLDERYVPGGERLLEPMADLLGELLLDPLTRNGRFLADYVESEKENLIDAIESILNDKRDYADARLLQEMCRGERYGIDRLGTVTGVERLTNQTLYRYYNELLATARIELFYCGSADFARVEGALDRALAALPRERVAEPAVAERVGAPETVREITETMDVTQAKLAMGYRAASEDTPALLLANLIFGGYSNSKLFLNVREKLSLCYYASSGYHRSKGIITVSSGIEAQNYEVARREIAAQLEAVQNGDFEPWELEGARSCMLSSLRSREDSAGRLEEYYLGQAATGLWEDTDALIAQLEAVTPERVAEAARSIRLDTVYFLTGKEGAAQ
;
A
#
# COMPACT_ATOMS: atom_id res chain seq x y z
N MET A 1 16.82 11.46 -12.02
CA MET A 1 17.55 10.32 -11.40
C MET A 1 17.17 9.08 -12.18
N GLU A 2 18.11 8.47 -12.90
CA GLU A 2 17.83 7.21 -13.61
C GLU A 2 18.00 6.04 -12.64
N PRO A 3 16.92 5.32 -12.31
CA PRO A 3 17.00 4.13 -11.49
C PRO A 3 17.62 2.99 -12.28
N LEU A 4 18.42 2.15 -11.63
CA LEU A 4 18.93 0.91 -12.18
C LEU A 4 18.23 -0.26 -11.49
N ARG A 5 17.70 -1.19 -12.27
CA ARG A 5 17.12 -2.43 -11.75
C ARG A 5 17.93 -3.62 -12.22
N LYS A 6 18.34 -4.49 -11.28
CA LYS A 6 19.15 -5.68 -11.56
C LYS A 6 18.65 -6.87 -10.76
N GLU A 7 18.61 -8.03 -11.36
CA GLU A 7 18.43 -9.30 -10.68
C GLU A 7 19.80 -9.76 -10.11
N LEU A 8 19.86 -9.93 -8.78
CA LEU A 8 21.07 -10.37 -8.07
C LEU A 8 21.14 -11.89 -7.93
N ALA A 9 20.00 -12.52 -7.70
CA ALA A 9 19.83 -13.97 -7.63
C ALA A 9 18.42 -14.32 -8.14
N GLU A 10 18.09 -15.59 -8.31
CA GLU A 10 16.79 -16.02 -8.80
C GLU A 10 15.64 -15.38 -7.99
N GLY A 11 14.86 -14.52 -8.65
CA GLY A 11 13.74 -13.77 -8.07
C GLY A 11 14.12 -12.74 -7.00
N VAL A 12 15.38 -12.33 -6.91
CA VAL A 12 15.88 -11.26 -6.03
C VAL A 12 16.30 -10.08 -6.89
N PHE A 13 15.56 -8.99 -6.81
CA PHE A 13 15.81 -7.81 -7.62
C PHE A 13 16.23 -6.63 -6.77
N LEU A 14 17.25 -5.89 -7.20
CA LEU A 14 17.66 -4.63 -6.61
C LEU A 14 17.18 -3.46 -7.50
N THR A 15 16.40 -2.57 -6.92
CA THR A 15 16.14 -1.24 -7.48
C THR A 15 17.04 -0.23 -6.79
N TYR A 16 18.00 0.29 -7.54
CA TYR A 16 18.99 1.27 -7.09
C TYR A 16 18.65 2.65 -7.64
N VAL A 17 18.53 3.64 -6.74
CA VAL A 17 18.26 5.05 -7.07
C VAL A 17 19.41 5.92 -6.57
N PRO A 18 20.30 6.41 -7.47
CA PRO A 18 21.37 7.33 -7.08
C PRO A 18 20.79 8.69 -6.69
N ALA A 19 20.94 9.07 -5.41
CA ALA A 19 20.31 10.27 -4.88
C ALA A 19 21.21 11.02 -3.87
N ALA A 20 22.19 11.75 -4.37
CA ALA A 20 23.09 12.55 -3.54
C ALA A 20 22.42 13.75 -2.85
N LYS A 21 21.18 14.10 -3.21
CA LYS A 21 20.43 15.20 -2.59
C LYS A 21 19.93 14.91 -1.19
N PHE A 22 19.78 13.63 -0.83
CA PHE A 22 19.31 13.25 0.50
C PHE A 22 20.47 13.19 1.52
N LYS A 23 20.14 13.53 2.76
CA LYS A 23 21.07 13.42 3.90
C LYS A 23 21.05 12.04 4.54
N THR A 24 20.07 11.21 4.18
CA THR A 24 19.92 9.84 4.66
C THR A 24 19.80 8.90 3.48
N GLY A 25 20.42 7.73 3.59
CA GLY A 25 20.17 6.60 2.72
C GLY A 25 18.94 5.81 3.17
N VAL A 26 18.25 5.18 2.23
CA VAL A 26 17.16 4.22 2.49
C VAL A 26 17.55 2.88 1.90
N LEU A 27 17.44 1.82 2.70
CA LEU A 27 17.66 0.44 2.31
C LEU A 27 16.42 -0.38 2.69
N GLY A 28 15.87 -1.14 1.75
CA GLY A 28 14.69 -1.97 1.99
C GLY A 28 14.83 -3.37 1.42
N ALA A 29 14.13 -4.32 2.03
CA ALA A 29 13.92 -5.65 1.50
C ALA A 29 12.48 -6.08 1.76
N GLN A 30 11.75 -6.39 0.68
CA GLN A 30 10.35 -6.78 0.72
C GLN A 30 10.17 -8.13 0.04
N LEU A 31 9.54 -9.05 0.72
CA LEU A 31 9.08 -10.32 0.18
C LEU A 31 7.67 -10.12 -0.34
N ILE A 32 7.43 -10.51 -1.59
CA ILE A 32 6.13 -10.36 -2.25
C ILE A 32 5.49 -11.75 -2.38
N THR A 33 4.27 -11.86 -1.89
CA THR A 33 3.47 -13.09 -1.98
C THR A 33 2.02 -12.75 -2.33
N PRO A 34 1.31 -13.60 -3.10
CA PRO A 34 -0.11 -13.39 -3.35
C PRO A 34 -0.91 -13.29 -2.04
N LEU A 35 -1.93 -12.41 -2.02
CA LEU A 35 -2.88 -12.38 -0.93
C LEU A 35 -3.73 -13.65 -0.94
N GLU A 36 -3.64 -14.43 0.14
CA GLU A 36 -4.42 -15.66 0.33
C GLU A 36 -4.90 -15.73 1.78
N GLU A 37 -6.17 -16.09 1.99
CA GLU A 37 -6.77 -16.21 3.33
C GLU A 37 -6.00 -17.17 4.23
N SER A 38 -5.37 -18.20 3.64
CA SER A 38 -4.63 -19.24 4.37
C SER A 38 -3.29 -18.75 4.91
N THR A 39 -2.65 -17.74 4.30
CA THR A 39 -1.27 -17.31 4.60
C THR A 39 -1.15 -15.87 5.04
N VAL A 40 -2.12 -15.00 4.73
CA VAL A 40 -2.04 -13.56 4.97
C VAL A 40 -1.76 -13.20 6.43
N ALA A 41 -2.37 -13.91 7.39
CA ALA A 41 -2.13 -13.68 8.82
C ALA A 41 -0.69 -14.04 9.23
N ALA A 42 -0.14 -15.13 8.67
CA ALA A 42 1.26 -15.51 8.89
C ALA A 42 2.22 -14.48 8.31
N GLY A 43 1.94 -14.00 7.08
CA GLY A 43 2.71 -12.91 6.45
C GLY A 43 2.64 -11.60 7.24
N ALA A 44 1.49 -11.28 7.83
CA ALA A 44 1.34 -10.09 8.66
C ALA A 44 2.13 -10.19 9.99
N LEU A 45 2.15 -11.36 10.60
CA LEU A 45 2.82 -11.59 11.89
C LEU A 45 4.34 -11.70 11.75
N LEU A 46 4.82 -12.31 10.67
CA LEU A 46 6.21 -12.72 10.51
C LEU A 46 7.21 -11.57 10.71
N PRO A 47 7.12 -10.40 10.05
CA PRO A 47 8.14 -9.35 10.18
C PRO A 47 8.26 -8.80 11.61
N ALA A 48 7.15 -8.75 12.36
CA ALA A 48 7.15 -8.33 13.75
C ALA A 48 7.92 -9.32 14.62
N VAL A 49 7.74 -10.63 14.41
CA VAL A 49 8.47 -11.68 15.13
C VAL A 49 9.95 -11.68 14.78
N LEU A 50 10.31 -11.50 13.49
CA LEU A 50 11.72 -11.41 13.06
C LEU A 50 12.44 -10.23 13.72
N ARG A 51 11.78 -9.11 13.92
CA ARG A 51 12.33 -7.91 14.58
C ARG A 51 12.59 -8.11 16.08
N ARG A 52 12.07 -9.15 16.71
CA ARG A 52 12.24 -9.39 18.15
C ARG A 52 13.68 -9.75 18.54
N GLY A 53 14.44 -10.32 17.60
CA GLY A 53 15.85 -10.63 17.82
C GLY A 53 16.43 -11.56 16.76
N THR A 54 17.73 -11.49 16.61
CA THR A 54 18.55 -12.34 15.75
C THR A 54 19.51 -13.19 16.60
N THR A 55 20.26 -14.07 15.99
CA THR A 55 21.29 -14.83 16.70
C THR A 55 22.38 -13.90 17.28
N ALA A 56 22.76 -12.85 16.57
CA ALA A 56 23.75 -11.85 17.01
C ALA A 56 23.14 -10.83 17.98
N HIS A 57 21.91 -10.36 17.70
CA HIS A 57 21.18 -9.35 18.48
C HIS A 57 19.94 -9.99 19.10
N ARG A 58 20.10 -10.58 20.30
CA ARG A 58 19.10 -11.51 20.87
C ARG A 58 17.78 -10.88 21.32
N ASP A 59 17.68 -9.57 21.34
CA ASP A 59 16.48 -8.85 21.74
C ASP A 59 16.39 -7.48 21.04
N MET A 60 15.23 -6.84 21.15
CA MET A 60 14.99 -5.51 20.58
C MET A 60 15.91 -4.42 21.15
N ARG A 61 16.39 -4.60 22.38
CA ARG A 61 17.31 -3.63 23.02
C ARG A 61 18.69 -3.68 22.36
N SER A 62 19.20 -4.87 22.08
CA SER A 62 20.48 -5.03 21.38
C SER A 62 20.42 -4.56 19.93
N ILE A 63 19.28 -4.78 19.23
CA ILE A 63 19.03 -4.19 17.91
C ILE A 63 19.01 -2.67 17.98
N ALA A 64 18.30 -2.08 18.96
CA ALA A 64 18.26 -0.64 19.16
C ALA A 64 19.64 -0.05 19.46
N ALA A 65 20.44 -0.71 20.30
CA ALA A 65 21.81 -0.28 20.59
C ALA A 65 22.71 -0.30 19.34
N GLU A 66 22.54 -1.28 18.45
CA GLU A 66 23.26 -1.30 17.17
C GLU A 66 22.81 -0.15 16.26
N LEU A 67 21.51 0.14 16.17
CA LEU A 67 21.01 1.28 15.41
C LEU A 67 21.49 2.63 15.96
N ASP A 68 21.58 2.76 17.28
CA ASP A 68 22.16 3.95 17.91
C ASP A 68 23.65 4.09 17.59
N ARG A 69 24.41 2.99 17.57
CA ARG A 69 25.83 2.96 17.14
C ARG A 69 25.97 3.41 15.67
N LEU A 70 24.98 3.14 14.84
CA LEU A 70 24.88 3.59 13.47
C LEU A 70 24.30 5.01 13.34
N TYR A 71 24.62 5.88 14.27
CA TYR A 71 24.22 7.30 14.31
C TYR A 71 22.71 7.52 14.33
N GLY A 72 21.99 6.68 15.07
CA GLY A 72 20.54 6.77 15.16
C GLY A 72 19.84 6.29 13.90
N ALA A 73 20.38 5.30 13.22
CA ALA A 73 19.71 4.62 12.13
C ALA A 73 18.38 4.01 12.60
N SER A 74 17.48 3.81 11.68
CA SER A 74 16.20 3.18 11.97
C SER A 74 15.95 2.00 11.04
N ILE A 75 15.26 0.97 11.55
CA ILE A 75 14.72 -0.11 10.74
C ILE A 75 13.32 -0.44 11.24
N ALA A 76 12.36 -0.42 10.32
CA ALA A 76 10.96 -0.72 10.60
C ALA A 76 10.52 -1.93 9.78
N TYR A 77 9.73 -2.82 10.37
CA TYR A 77 9.03 -3.82 9.60
C TYR A 77 7.81 -3.19 8.91
N THR A 78 7.45 -3.75 7.78
CA THR A 78 6.28 -3.29 7.00
C THR A 78 5.45 -4.47 6.53
N VAL A 79 4.13 -4.29 6.51
CA VAL A 79 3.17 -5.18 5.87
C VAL A 79 2.24 -4.32 5.03
N ARG A 80 2.35 -4.46 3.72
CA ARG A 80 1.64 -3.60 2.76
C ARG A 80 0.87 -4.45 1.75
N LYS A 81 -0.21 -3.88 1.22
CA LYS A 81 -0.97 -4.45 0.11
C LYS A 81 -0.66 -3.67 -1.15
N LYS A 82 -0.24 -4.37 -2.20
CA LYS A 82 0.02 -3.82 -3.53
C LYS A 82 -0.68 -4.69 -4.59
N GLY A 83 -1.74 -4.15 -5.15
CA GLY A 83 -2.60 -4.97 -6.00
C GLY A 83 -3.16 -6.17 -5.25
N GLU A 84 -2.97 -7.35 -5.78
CA GLU A 84 -3.39 -8.63 -5.20
C GLU A 84 -2.28 -9.34 -4.42
N ASN A 85 -1.25 -8.56 -3.99
CA ASN A 85 -0.11 -9.09 -3.27
C ASN A 85 0.03 -8.47 -1.88
N GLN A 86 0.53 -9.28 -0.94
CA GLN A 86 1.06 -8.83 0.34
C GLN A 86 2.56 -8.63 0.17
N CYS A 87 3.05 -7.46 0.57
CA CYS A 87 4.46 -7.12 0.62
C CYS A 87 4.88 -6.98 2.07
N LEU A 88 5.80 -7.79 2.52
CA LEU A 88 6.25 -7.83 3.92
C LEU A 88 7.77 -7.83 4.00
N GLY A 89 8.31 -7.16 5.00
CA GLY A 89 9.76 -7.07 5.17
C GLY A 89 10.18 -5.86 5.97
N PHE A 90 11.30 -5.27 5.60
CA PHE A 90 11.92 -4.19 6.35
C PHE A 90 12.30 -3.02 5.45
N VAL A 91 12.23 -1.82 6.03
CA VAL A 91 12.78 -0.60 5.46
C VAL A 91 13.61 0.09 6.53
N GLY A 92 14.87 0.36 6.22
CA GLY A 92 15.81 1.07 7.07
C GLY A 92 16.20 2.43 6.49
N SER A 93 16.49 3.38 7.36
CA SER A 93 17.05 4.68 7.04
C SER A 93 18.26 4.94 7.91
N PHE A 94 19.32 5.44 7.31
CA PHE A 94 20.58 5.73 7.98
C PHE A 94 21.22 7.00 7.43
N LEU A 95 22.09 7.65 8.23
CA LEU A 95 22.76 8.85 7.84
C LEU A 95 23.66 8.61 6.62
N ASP A 96 23.64 9.50 5.65
CA ASP A 96 24.60 9.44 4.54
C ASP A 96 26.02 9.67 5.06
N GLU A 97 26.93 8.80 4.68
CA GLU A 97 28.31 8.75 5.18
C GLU A 97 29.08 10.05 4.98
N ARG A 98 28.70 10.89 4.03
CA ARG A 98 29.28 12.24 3.83
C ARG A 98 29.06 13.16 5.03
N TYR A 99 28.10 12.85 5.89
CA TYR A 99 27.78 13.61 7.09
C TYR A 99 28.26 12.94 8.38
N VAL A 100 28.92 11.77 8.27
CA VAL A 100 29.41 11.02 9.44
C VAL A 100 30.76 11.57 9.88
N PRO A 101 30.92 12.03 11.13
CA PRO A 101 32.21 12.41 11.66
C PRO A 101 33.20 11.25 11.63
N GLY A 102 34.38 11.44 11.01
CA GLY A 102 35.39 10.38 10.94
C GLY A 102 35.27 9.47 9.71
N GLY A 103 34.25 9.60 8.89
CA GLY A 103 34.10 8.87 7.63
C GLY A 103 33.80 7.38 7.80
N GLU A 104 33.15 7.01 8.90
CA GLU A 104 32.71 5.63 9.12
C GLU A 104 31.70 5.20 8.07
N ARG A 105 31.77 3.91 7.69
CA ARG A 105 30.85 3.30 6.73
C ARG A 105 29.60 2.81 7.44
N LEU A 106 28.41 3.18 6.92
CA LEU A 106 27.13 2.81 7.50
C LEU A 106 26.31 1.86 6.61
N LEU A 107 26.56 1.85 5.31
CA LEU A 107 25.81 1.02 4.36
C LEU A 107 25.98 -0.46 4.65
N GLU A 108 27.23 -0.92 4.82
CA GLU A 108 27.52 -2.33 5.04
C GLU A 108 26.90 -2.85 6.36
N PRO A 109 27.09 -2.19 7.52
CA PRO A 109 26.43 -2.63 8.76
C PRO A 109 24.89 -2.60 8.67
N MET A 110 24.31 -1.64 7.95
CA MET A 110 22.85 -1.62 7.71
C MET A 110 22.39 -2.78 6.85
N ALA A 111 23.14 -3.14 5.81
CA ALA A 111 22.86 -4.29 4.98
C ALA A 111 23.01 -5.60 5.77
N ASP A 112 24.06 -5.71 6.58
CA ASP A 112 24.30 -6.87 7.43
C ASP A 112 23.16 -7.04 8.46
N LEU A 113 22.72 -5.98 9.14
CA LEU A 113 21.57 -6.02 10.05
C LEU A 113 20.26 -6.40 9.34
N LEU A 114 20.05 -5.89 8.13
CA LEU A 114 18.90 -6.27 7.30
C LEU A 114 18.93 -7.77 6.96
N GLY A 115 20.11 -8.28 6.56
CA GLY A 115 20.33 -9.70 6.31
C GLY A 115 20.10 -10.57 7.55
N GLU A 116 20.60 -10.16 8.71
CA GLU A 116 20.37 -10.85 9.98
C GLU A 116 18.88 -10.95 10.33
N LEU A 117 18.15 -9.84 10.22
CA LEU A 117 16.70 -9.82 10.50
C LEU A 117 15.93 -10.75 9.58
N LEU A 118 16.35 -10.88 8.32
CA LEU A 118 15.70 -11.74 7.36
C LEU A 118 16.09 -13.20 7.48
N LEU A 119 17.39 -13.50 7.71
CA LEU A 119 17.96 -14.85 7.51
C LEU A 119 18.43 -15.53 8.79
N ASP A 120 18.66 -14.78 9.87
CA ASP A 120 19.20 -15.33 11.11
C ASP A 120 18.37 -14.97 12.35
N PRO A 121 17.04 -15.20 12.31
CA PRO A 121 16.17 -14.88 13.43
C PRO A 121 16.50 -15.76 14.65
N LEU A 122 16.25 -15.24 15.85
CA LEU A 122 16.41 -15.99 17.08
C LEU A 122 15.41 -17.14 17.17
N THR A 123 15.90 -18.37 17.11
CA THR A 123 15.11 -19.60 17.16
C THR A 123 15.58 -20.56 18.25
N ARG A 124 14.73 -21.49 18.62
CA ARG A 124 15.06 -22.60 19.49
C ARG A 124 14.47 -23.90 18.94
N ASN A 125 15.34 -24.90 18.72
CA ASN A 125 14.93 -26.22 18.18
C ASN A 125 14.13 -26.13 16.88
N GLY A 126 14.56 -25.27 15.94
CA GLY A 126 13.92 -25.08 14.63
C GLY A 126 12.52 -24.44 14.72
N ARG A 127 12.29 -23.55 15.68
CA ARG A 127 11.02 -22.81 15.86
C ARG A 127 11.32 -21.42 16.39
N PHE A 128 10.45 -20.46 16.11
CA PHE A 128 10.49 -19.17 16.79
C PHE A 128 10.24 -19.33 18.29
N LEU A 129 10.72 -18.39 19.10
CA LEU A 129 10.44 -18.36 20.52
C LEU A 129 8.93 -18.14 20.74
N ALA A 130 8.31 -19.02 21.53
CA ALA A 130 6.85 -18.98 21.75
C ALA A 130 6.40 -17.64 22.33
N ASP A 131 7.14 -17.13 23.34
CA ASP A 131 6.80 -15.86 24.00
C ASP A 131 6.83 -14.66 23.00
N TYR A 132 7.73 -14.68 22.01
CA TYR A 132 7.79 -13.65 20.98
C TYR A 132 6.59 -13.75 20.02
N VAL A 133 6.25 -14.96 19.61
CA VAL A 133 5.11 -15.20 18.73
C VAL A 133 3.80 -14.81 19.42
N GLU A 134 3.57 -15.24 20.66
CA GLU A 134 2.33 -14.92 21.38
C GLU A 134 2.21 -13.40 21.63
N SER A 135 3.28 -12.74 22.04
CA SER A 135 3.27 -11.28 22.23
C SER A 135 2.95 -10.52 20.93
N GLU A 136 3.52 -10.95 19.78
CA GLU A 136 3.23 -10.27 18.51
C GLU A 136 1.87 -10.66 17.92
N LYS A 137 1.31 -11.84 18.28
CA LYS A 137 -0.10 -12.17 17.97
C LYS A 137 -1.05 -11.21 18.68
N GLU A 138 -0.85 -10.94 19.97
CA GLU A 138 -1.64 -9.96 20.72
C GLU A 138 -1.58 -8.58 20.04
N ASN A 139 -0.37 -8.09 19.73
CA ASN A 139 -0.20 -6.83 19.03
C ASN A 139 -0.89 -6.78 17.66
N LEU A 140 -0.85 -7.88 16.90
CA LEU A 140 -1.49 -7.96 15.59
C LEU A 140 -3.02 -8.02 15.70
N ILE A 141 -3.57 -8.73 16.70
CA ILE A 141 -5.01 -8.75 16.98
C ILE A 141 -5.48 -7.34 17.34
N ASP A 142 -4.78 -6.65 18.24
CA ASP A 142 -5.08 -5.27 18.61
C ASP A 142 -5.04 -4.35 17.40
N ALA A 143 -4.07 -4.54 16.48
CA ALA A 143 -3.98 -3.76 15.24
C ALA A 143 -5.15 -4.03 14.29
N ILE A 144 -5.59 -5.29 14.15
CA ILE A 144 -6.76 -5.66 13.35
C ILE A 144 -8.03 -5.05 13.93
N GLU A 145 -8.22 -5.14 15.25
CA GLU A 145 -9.40 -4.61 15.92
C GLU A 145 -9.42 -3.08 15.96
N SER A 146 -8.25 -2.43 15.97
CA SER A 146 -8.13 -0.98 16.05
C SER A 146 -8.76 -0.23 14.87
N ILE A 147 -9.02 -0.89 13.74
CA ILE A 147 -9.74 -0.29 12.59
C ILE A 147 -11.14 0.19 13.00
N LEU A 148 -11.73 -0.46 14.02
CA LEU A 148 -13.03 -0.06 14.58
C LEU A 148 -13.00 1.32 15.25
N ASN A 149 -11.84 1.86 15.57
CA ASN A 149 -11.69 3.19 16.17
C ASN A 149 -11.85 4.31 15.13
N ASP A 150 -11.49 4.05 13.87
CA ASP A 150 -11.76 4.96 12.75
C ASP A 150 -12.89 4.41 11.88
N LYS A 151 -14.08 4.97 12.03
CA LYS A 151 -15.28 4.52 11.31
C LYS A 151 -15.23 4.82 9.80
N ARG A 152 -14.39 5.76 9.37
CA ARG A 152 -14.15 6.02 7.95
C ARG A 152 -13.31 4.90 7.36
N ASP A 153 -12.17 4.62 7.95
CA ASP A 153 -11.25 3.56 7.48
C ASP A 153 -11.95 2.20 7.53
N TYR A 154 -12.76 1.96 8.58
CA TYR A 154 -13.60 0.77 8.68
C TYR A 154 -14.59 0.65 7.52
N ALA A 155 -15.36 1.70 7.23
CA ALA A 155 -16.33 1.68 6.14
C ALA A 155 -15.67 1.48 4.77
N ASP A 156 -14.51 2.12 4.53
CA ASP A 156 -13.75 1.99 3.30
C ASP A 156 -13.18 0.56 3.14
N ALA A 157 -12.69 -0.04 4.22
CA ALA A 157 -12.22 -1.44 4.22
C ALA A 157 -13.39 -2.42 3.98
N ARG A 158 -14.53 -2.22 4.66
CA ARG A 158 -15.72 -3.04 4.47
C ARG A 158 -16.28 -2.95 3.05
N LEU A 159 -16.31 -1.74 2.47
CA LEU A 159 -16.68 -1.57 1.07
C LEU A 159 -15.82 -2.45 0.15
N LEU A 160 -14.49 -2.40 0.29
CA LEU A 160 -13.58 -3.19 -0.56
C LEU A 160 -13.73 -4.69 -0.32
N GLN A 161 -13.93 -5.15 0.92
CA GLN A 161 -14.17 -6.55 1.24
C GLN A 161 -15.45 -7.07 0.59
N GLU A 162 -16.54 -6.30 0.65
CA GLU A 162 -17.83 -6.69 0.06
C GLU A 162 -17.82 -6.60 -1.47
N MET A 163 -17.23 -5.54 -2.01
CA MET A 163 -17.09 -5.32 -3.46
C MET A 163 -16.22 -6.39 -4.12
N CYS A 164 -15.13 -6.78 -3.48
CA CYS A 164 -14.16 -7.74 -3.99
C CYS A 164 -14.29 -9.12 -3.32
N ARG A 165 -15.49 -9.48 -2.86
CA ARG A 165 -15.73 -10.80 -2.25
C ARG A 165 -15.41 -11.92 -3.23
N GLY A 166 -14.51 -12.83 -2.85
CA GLY A 166 -14.02 -13.91 -3.71
C GLY A 166 -12.83 -13.52 -4.60
N GLU A 167 -12.39 -12.27 -4.57
CA GLU A 167 -11.17 -11.81 -5.22
C GLU A 167 -10.06 -11.64 -4.16
N ARG A 168 -8.81 -11.89 -4.52
CA ARG A 168 -7.66 -11.65 -3.63
C ARG A 168 -7.63 -10.20 -3.13
N TYR A 169 -8.08 -9.26 -3.98
CA TYR A 169 -8.14 -7.84 -3.62
C TYR A 169 -9.08 -7.54 -2.44
N GLY A 170 -10.06 -8.38 -2.14
CA GLY A 170 -10.93 -8.25 -0.96
C GLY A 170 -10.25 -8.63 0.36
N ILE A 171 -9.13 -9.36 0.32
CA ILE A 171 -8.43 -9.82 1.51
C ILE A 171 -7.68 -8.66 2.17
N ASP A 172 -7.87 -8.47 3.47
CA ASP A 172 -7.09 -7.48 4.24
C ASP A 172 -5.64 -7.94 4.41
N ARG A 173 -4.69 -7.00 4.34
CA ARG A 173 -3.25 -7.28 4.46
C ARG A 173 -2.83 -7.85 5.82
N LEU A 174 -3.61 -7.62 6.87
CA LEU A 174 -3.34 -8.14 8.22
C LEU A 174 -4.04 -9.49 8.47
N GLY A 175 -4.94 -9.88 7.58
CA GLY A 175 -5.76 -11.07 7.76
C GLY A 175 -6.93 -10.86 8.73
N THR A 176 -7.26 -11.89 9.49
CA THR A 176 -8.37 -11.88 10.46
C THR A 176 -7.88 -12.32 11.83
N VAL A 177 -8.58 -11.90 12.91
CA VAL A 177 -8.32 -12.35 14.29
C VAL A 177 -8.24 -13.87 14.35
N THR A 178 -9.25 -14.57 13.82
CA THR A 178 -9.27 -16.04 13.79
C THR A 178 -8.09 -16.65 13.03
N GLY A 179 -7.62 -15.98 11.95
CA GLY A 179 -6.41 -16.38 11.22
C GLY A 179 -5.16 -16.30 12.10
N VAL A 180 -5.02 -15.20 12.84
CA VAL A 180 -3.89 -14.98 13.78
C VAL A 180 -3.91 -15.97 14.94
N GLU A 181 -5.08 -16.20 15.56
CA GLU A 181 -5.23 -17.12 16.70
C GLU A 181 -4.75 -18.55 16.37
N ARG A 182 -4.97 -19.02 15.14
CA ARG A 182 -4.55 -20.36 14.68
C ARG A 182 -3.05 -20.52 14.48
N LEU A 183 -2.29 -19.43 14.43
CA LEU A 183 -0.85 -19.49 14.23
C LEU A 183 -0.13 -20.02 15.48
N THR A 184 0.87 -20.84 15.25
CA THR A 184 1.80 -21.32 16.26
C THR A 184 3.24 -20.97 15.86
N ASN A 185 4.16 -20.98 16.81
CA ASN A 185 5.58 -20.78 16.53
C ASN A 185 6.15 -21.76 15.51
N GLN A 186 5.59 -22.98 15.44
CA GLN A 186 5.99 -24.00 14.47
C GLN A 186 5.42 -23.74 13.08
N THR A 187 4.13 -23.41 12.97
CA THR A 187 3.51 -23.11 11.66
C THR A 187 4.05 -21.85 11.06
N LEU A 188 4.32 -20.82 11.87
CA LEU A 188 4.94 -19.58 11.43
C LEU A 188 6.39 -19.81 10.94
N TYR A 189 7.18 -20.66 11.63
CA TYR A 189 8.55 -20.99 11.21
C TYR A 189 8.58 -21.77 9.89
N ARG A 190 7.63 -22.68 9.68
CA ARG A 190 7.48 -23.38 8.41
C ARG A 190 7.15 -22.41 7.27
N TYR A 191 6.19 -21.50 7.49
CA TYR A 191 5.84 -20.46 6.52
C TYR A 191 7.03 -19.54 6.20
N TYR A 192 7.78 -19.15 7.21
CA TYR A 192 9.01 -18.36 7.03
C TYR A 192 10.02 -19.04 6.08
N ASN A 193 10.32 -20.32 6.30
CA ASN A 193 11.25 -21.04 5.42
C ASN A 193 10.72 -21.16 3.99
N GLU A 194 9.44 -21.47 3.82
CA GLU A 194 8.80 -21.53 2.52
C GLU A 194 8.85 -20.17 1.81
N LEU A 195 8.53 -19.10 2.53
CA LEU A 195 8.53 -17.74 1.99
C LEU A 195 9.93 -17.31 1.53
N LEU A 196 10.98 -17.56 2.32
CA LEU A 196 12.36 -17.26 1.92
C LEU A 196 12.79 -18.02 0.67
N ALA A 197 12.32 -19.26 0.52
CA ALA A 197 12.68 -20.10 -0.62
C ALA A 197 11.94 -19.69 -1.90
N THR A 198 10.70 -19.24 -1.79
CA THR A 198 9.78 -19.14 -2.95
C THR A 198 9.29 -17.73 -3.26
N ALA A 199 9.32 -16.78 -2.32
CA ALA A 199 8.81 -15.43 -2.58
C ALA A 199 9.76 -14.65 -3.49
N ARG A 200 9.19 -13.79 -4.32
CA ARG A 200 9.95 -12.73 -4.99
C ARG A 200 10.42 -11.72 -3.95
N ILE A 201 11.68 -11.31 -4.04
CA ILE A 201 12.30 -10.35 -3.12
C ILE A 201 12.66 -9.09 -3.88
N GLU A 202 12.16 -7.96 -3.40
CA GLU A 202 12.48 -6.64 -3.92
C GLU A 202 13.35 -5.90 -2.92
N LEU A 203 14.59 -5.71 -3.29
CA LEU A 203 15.55 -4.88 -2.59
C LEU A 203 15.49 -3.47 -3.14
N PHE A 204 15.58 -2.50 -2.28
CA PHE A 204 15.60 -1.09 -2.65
C PHE A 204 16.76 -0.38 -1.98
N TYR A 205 17.44 0.45 -2.75
CA TYR A 205 18.40 1.41 -2.23
C TYR A 205 18.19 2.78 -2.86
N CYS A 206 18.20 3.80 -2.01
CA CYS A 206 18.22 5.20 -2.43
C CYS A 206 19.23 5.96 -1.58
N GLY A 207 20.27 6.54 -2.20
CA GLY A 207 21.33 7.24 -1.48
C GLY A 207 22.50 7.61 -2.37
N SER A 208 23.64 7.95 -1.75
CA SER A 208 24.83 8.46 -2.44
C SER A 208 25.91 7.40 -2.75
N ALA A 209 25.80 6.19 -2.18
CA ALA A 209 26.77 5.12 -2.44
C ALA A 209 26.66 4.64 -3.90
N ASP A 210 27.79 4.23 -4.48
CA ASP A 210 27.80 3.69 -5.84
C ASP A 210 27.15 2.29 -5.91
N PHE A 211 26.70 1.94 -7.13
CA PHE A 211 25.96 0.70 -7.37
C PHE A 211 26.76 -0.55 -6.97
N ALA A 212 28.03 -0.63 -7.33
CA ALA A 212 28.84 -1.83 -7.08
C ALA A 212 29.02 -2.08 -5.58
N ARG A 213 29.13 -1.02 -4.79
CA ARG A 213 29.23 -1.09 -3.34
C ARG A 213 27.91 -1.56 -2.71
N VAL A 214 26.78 -1.03 -3.18
CA VAL A 214 25.44 -1.44 -2.70
C VAL A 214 25.20 -2.90 -3.05
N GLU A 215 25.45 -3.29 -4.28
CA GLU A 215 25.34 -4.66 -4.75
C GLU A 215 26.19 -5.61 -3.89
N GLY A 216 27.47 -5.32 -3.71
CA GLY A 216 28.38 -6.16 -2.92
C GLY A 216 28.00 -6.26 -1.43
N ALA A 217 27.41 -5.20 -0.84
CA ALA A 217 26.90 -5.25 0.52
C ALA A 217 25.69 -6.17 0.65
N LEU A 218 24.74 -6.08 -0.30
CA LEU A 218 23.53 -6.90 -0.32
C LEU A 218 23.84 -8.37 -0.68
N ASP A 219 24.70 -8.62 -1.65
CA ASP A 219 25.15 -9.98 -2.00
C ASP A 219 25.76 -10.70 -0.80
N ARG A 220 26.59 -10.01 -0.01
CA ARG A 220 27.17 -10.56 1.21
C ARG A 220 26.10 -10.81 2.28
N ALA A 221 25.23 -9.83 2.53
CA ALA A 221 24.20 -9.91 3.57
C ALA A 221 23.16 -11.00 3.29
N LEU A 222 22.90 -11.31 2.02
CA LEU A 222 21.93 -12.30 1.59
C LEU A 222 22.55 -13.60 1.06
N ALA A 223 23.86 -13.81 1.23
CA ALA A 223 24.57 -14.97 0.69
C ALA A 223 24.01 -16.34 1.14
N ALA A 224 23.36 -16.40 2.30
CA ALA A 224 22.74 -17.62 2.84
C ALA A 224 21.26 -17.78 2.46
N LEU A 225 20.71 -16.89 1.61
CA LEU A 225 19.30 -16.92 1.22
C LEU A 225 18.99 -18.22 0.44
N PRO A 226 18.10 -19.08 0.95
CA PRO A 226 17.68 -20.27 0.23
C PRO A 226 16.81 -19.84 -0.96
N ARG A 227 17.08 -20.39 -2.14
CA ARG A 227 16.25 -20.15 -3.32
C ARG A 227 15.82 -21.47 -3.95
N GLU A 228 14.55 -21.59 -4.19
CA GLU A 228 13.91 -22.65 -4.93
C GLU A 228 13.12 -22.03 -6.09
N ARG A 229 12.07 -22.68 -6.56
CA ARG A 229 11.21 -22.13 -7.59
C ARG A 229 10.48 -20.89 -7.08
N VAL A 230 10.88 -19.73 -7.58
CA VAL A 230 10.28 -18.44 -7.20
C VAL A 230 8.90 -18.29 -7.82
N ALA A 231 7.92 -17.88 -7.00
CA ALA A 231 6.58 -17.55 -7.45
C ALA A 231 6.54 -16.13 -8.00
N GLU A 232 5.90 -15.94 -9.15
CA GLU A 232 5.63 -14.59 -9.66
C GLU A 232 4.55 -13.90 -8.83
N PRO A 233 4.63 -12.57 -8.65
CA PRO A 233 3.56 -11.80 -8.03
C PRO A 233 2.22 -11.99 -8.75
N ALA A 234 1.13 -12.01 -7.99
CA ALA A 234 -0.19 -12.12 -8.59
C ALA A 234 -0.50 -10.85 -9.41
N VAL A 235 -0.89 -11.06 -10.65
CA VAL A 235 -1.38 -9.98 -11.52
C VAL A 235 -2.84 -9.69 -11.16
N ALA A 236 -3.17 -8.42 -10.96
CA ALA A 236 -4.53 -8.02 -10.63
C ALA A 236 -5.47 -8.28 -11.82
N GLU A 237 -6.49 -9.10 -11.61
CA GLU A 237 -7.54 -9.31 -12.58
C GLU A 237 -8.57 -8.17 -12.48
N ARG A 238 -8.89 -7.53 -13.62
CA ARG A 238 -9.95 -6.53 -13.70
C ARG A 238 -11.28 -7.24 -13.89
N VAL A 239 -12.15 -7.13 -12.90
CA VAL A 239 -13.51 -7.69 -12.94
C VAL A 239 -14.49 -6.57 -13.32
N GLY A 240 -15.46 -6.86 -14.17
CA GLY A 240 -16.52 -5.92 -14.55
C GLY A 240 -17.49 -5.64 -13.40
N ALA A 241 -18.25 -4.54 -13.50
CA ALA A 241 -19.32 -4.27 -12.57
C ALA A 241 -20.44 -5.33 -12.68
N PRO A 242 -21.09 -5.69 -11.56
CA PRO A 242 -22.21 -6.63 -11.56
C PRO A 242 -23.45 -6.01 -12.24
N GLU A 243 -24.37 -6.84 -12.72
CA GLU A 243 -25.64 -6.38 -13.28
C GLU A 243 -26.52 -5.68 -12.24
N THR A 244 -26.43 -6.12 -10.98
CA THR A 244 -27.17 -5.53 -9.85
C THR A 244 -26.19 -4.99 -8.83
N VAL A 245 -26.38 -3.71 -8.47
CA VAL A 245 -25.59 -3.04 -7.43
C VAL A 245 -25.81 -3.74 -6.09
N ARG A 246 -24.72 -4.03 -5.38
CA ARG A 246 -24.79 -4.57 -4.03
C ARG A 246 -25.01 -3.43 -3.04
N GLU A 247 -25.97 -3.59 -2.17
CA GLU A 247 -26.27 -2.61 -1.12
C GLU A 247 -26.13 -3.27 0.26
N ILE A 248 -25.22 -2.74 1.06
CA ILE A 248 -24.93 -3.25 2.40
C ILE A 248 -25.12 -2.13 3.41
N THR A 249 -25.99 -2.38 4.39
CA THR A 249 -26.17 -1.49 5.54
C THR A 249 -25.70 -2.21 6.80
N GLU A 250 -24.83 -1.57 7.54
CA GLU A 250 -24.33 -2.05 8.82
C GLU A 250 -24.62 -1.01 9.91
N THR A 251 -25.06 -1.51 11.09
CA THR A 251 -25.42 -0.66 12.22
C THR A 251 -24.38 -0.78 13.32
N MET A 252 -23.82 0.36 13.71
CA MET A 252 -22.87 0.46 14.80
C MET A 252 -23.22 1.67 15.70
N ASP A 253 -22.54 1.77 16.85
CA ASP A 253 -22.62 2.97 17.67
C ASP A 253 -21.79 4.09 17.01
N VAL A 254 -22.46 4.90 16.21
CA VAL A 254 -21.87 6.03 15.49
C VAL A 254 -22.77 7.25 15.56
N THR A 255 -22.16 8.41 15.77
CA THR A 255 -22.84 9.72 15.74
C THR A 255 -23.00 10.25 14.33
N GLN A 256 -22.11 9.85 13.42
CA GLN A 256 -22.10 10.27 12.04
C GLN A 256 -22.03 9.03 11.13
N ALA A 257 -22.99 8.92 10.23
CA ALA A 257 -23.01 7.83 9.25
C ALA A 257 -21.86 7.95 8.23
N LYS A 258 -21.46 6.81 7.67
CA LYS A 258 -20.47 6.73 6.58
C LYS A 258 -21.12 6.10 5.36
N LEU A 259 -21.05 6.82 4.25
CA LEU A 259 -21.46 6.33 2.96
C LEU A 259 -20.22 6.09 2.11
N ALA A 260 -19.96 4.83 1.78
CA ALA A 260 -18.89 4.45 0.89
C ALA A 260 -19.48 3.80 -0.38
N MET A 261 -18.97 4.21 -1.55
CA MET A 261 -19.48 3.72 -2.85
C MET A 261 -18.30 3.23 -3.68
N GLY A 262 -18.40 2.02 -4.21
CA GLY A 262 -17.37 1.39 -5.03
C GLY A 262 -17.83 1.27 -6.48
N TYR A 263 -16.94 1.61 -7.39
CA TYR A 263 -17.17 1.59 -8.83
C TYR A 263 -16.07 0.78 -9.52
N ARG A 264 -16.41 0.15 -10.64
CA ARG A 264 -15.45 -0.49 -11.54
C ARG A 264 -15.31 0.30 -12.82
N ALA A 265 -14.06 0.50 -13.26
CA ALA A 265 -13.71 1.19 -14.48
C ALA A 265 -13.13 0.19 -15.49
N ALA A 266 -13.79 0.05 -16.63
CA ALA A 266 -13.37 -0.89 -17.67
C ALA A 266 -12.36 -0.27 -18.67
N SER A 267 -12.22 1.06 -18.75
CA SER A 267 -11.28 1.71 -19.64
C SER A 267 -9.83 1.35 -19.28
N GLU A 268 -9.02 1.16 -20.31
CA GLU A 268 -7.56 0.97 -20.20
C GLU A 268 -6.80 2.32 -20.28
N ASP A 269 -7.49 3.42 -20.62
CA ASP A 269 -6.90 4.76 -20.66
C ASP A 269 -6.63 5.28 -19.22
N THR A 270 -5.55 4.77 -18.62
CA THR A 270 -5.15 5.11 -17.25
C THR A 270 -4.93 6.60 -17.03
N PRO A 271 -4.24 7.36 -17.92
CA PRO A 271 -4.09 8.80 -17.76
C PRO A 271 -5.43 9.55 -17.71
N ALA A 272 -6.36 9.20 -18.59
CA ALA A 272 -7.70 9.80 -18.58
C ALA A 272 -8.50 9.42 -17.33
N LEU A 273 -8.45 8.17 -16.85
CA LEU A 273 -9.09 7.74 -15.61
C LEU A 273 -8.51 8.43 -14.37
N LEU A 274 -7.20 8.68 -14.34
CA LEU A 274 -6.56 9.44 -13.25
C LEU A 274 -7.13 10.85 -13.18
N LEU A 275 -7.23 11.55 -14.32
CA LEU A 275 -7.80 12.89 -14.36
C LEU A 275 -9.31 12.90 -14.11
N ALA A 276 -10.06 11.91 -14.65
CA ALA A 276 -11.47 11.74 -14.37
C ALA A 276 -11.74 11.58 -12.87
N ASN A 277 -10.96 10.74 -12.16
CA ASN A 277 -11.09 10.58 -10.72
C ASN A 277 -10.75 11.88 -9.96
N LEU A 278 -9.71 12.61 -10.39
CA LEU A 278 -9.38 13.89 -9.76
C LEU A 278 -10.51 14.91 -9.92
N ILE A 279 -11.05 15.09 -11.13
CA ILE A 279 -12.19 15.98 -11.37
C ILE A 279 -13.39 15.53 -10.53
N PHE A 280 -13.65 14.24 -10.46
CA PHE A 280 -14.77 13.69 -9.71
C PHE A 280 -14.66 13.96 -8.21
N GLY A 281 -13.61 13.47 -7.54
CA GLY A 281 -13.48 13.55 -6.09
C GLY A 281 -12.06 13.45 -5.54
N GLY A 282 -11.03 13.41 -6.40
CA GLY A 282 -9.67 13.07 -5.99
C GLY A 282 -8.83 14.21 -5.42
N TYR A 283 -9.32 15.47 -5.42
CA TYR A 283 -8.60 16.62 -4.87
C TYR A 283 -9.53 17.71 -4.33
N SER A 284 -8.96 18.75 -3.72
CA SER A 284 -9.69 19.78 -2.97
C SER A 284 -10.62 20.68 -3.79
N ASN A 285 -10.52 20.71 -5.11
CA ASN A 285 -11.40 21.46 -5.99
C ASN A 285 -12.22 20.55 -6.93
N SER A 286 -12.41 19.29 -6.50
CA SER A 286 -13.21 18.31 -7.22
C SER A 286 -14.72 18.58 -7.13
N LYS A 287 -15.47 17.96 -8.03
CA LYS A 287 -16.94 18.08 -8.04
C LYS A 287 -17.57 17.62 -6.73
N LEU A 288 -17.10 16.51 -6.14
CA LEU A 288 -17.60 16.05 -4.83
C LEU A 288 -17.34 17.07 -3.73
N PHE A 289 -16.15 17.66 -3.71
CA PHE A 289 -15.82 18.66 -2.71
C PHE A 289 -16.66 19.92 -2.88
N LEU A 290 -16.71 20.50 -4.09
CA LEU A 290 -17.37 21.78 -4.34
C LEU A 290 -18.90 21.67 -4.28
N ASN A 291 -19.49 20.60 -4.83
CA ASN A 291 -20.95 20.51 -4.95
C ASN A 291 -21.58 19.76 -3.77
N VAL A 292 -21.03 18.62 -3.35
CA VAL A 292 -21.66 17.79 -2.30
C VAL A 292 -21.33 18.34 -0.91
N ARG A 293 -20.07 18.74 -0.67
CA ARG A 293 -19.64 19.26 0.62
C ARG A 293 -19.93 20.74 0.77
N GLU A 294 -19.38 21.60 -0.09
CA GLU A 294 -19.41 23.05 0.11
C GLU A 294 -20.80 23.63 -0.24
N LYS A 295 -21.32 23.36 -1.44
CA LYS A 295 -22.57 23.98 -1.93
C LYS A 295 -23.80 23.41 -1.27
N LEU A 296 -23.91 22.09 -1.15
CA LEU A 296 -25.10 21.42 -0.62
C LEU A 296 -24.98 21.09 0.86
N SER A 297 -23.78 21.16 1.45
CA SER A 297 -23.50 20.85 2.86
C SER A 297 -24.05 19.48 3.30
N LEU A 298 -24.05 18.49 2.39
CA LEU A 298 -24.61 17.16 2.64
C LEU A 298 -23.67 16.28 3.46
N CYS A 299 -22.38 16.65 3.51
CA CYS A 299 -21.35 15.85 4.15
C CYS A 299 -20.23 16.69 4.75
N TYR A 300 -19.51 16.12 5.71
CA TYR A 300 -18.32 16.74 6.30
C TYR A 300 -17.08 16.54 5.42
N TYR A 301 -17.05 15.46 4.69
CA TYR A 301 -16.06 15.16 3.66
C TYR A 301 -16.69 14.31 2.56
N ALA A 302 -16.24 14.50 1.35
CA ALA A 302 -16.49 13.60 0.22
C ALA A 302 -15.24 13.57 -0.65
N SER A 303 -14.73 12.40 -0.89
CA SER A 303 -13.51 12.20 -1.70
C SER A 303 -13.57 10.90 -2.46
N SER A 304 -12.86 10.82 -3.59
CA SER A 304 -12.69 9.59 -4.34
C SER A 304 -11.22 9.19 -4.46
N GLY A 305 -10.98 7.87 -4.57
CA GLY A 305 -9.67 7.27 -4.80
C GLY A 305 -9.72 6.30 -5.96
N TYR A 306 -8.68 6.29 -6.82
CA TYR A 306 -8.56 5.36 -7.93
C TYR A 306 -7.50 4.29 -7.64
N HIS A 307 -7.92 3.05 -7.53
CA HIS A 307 -7.08 1.86 -7.34
C HIS A 307 -6.65 1.33 -8.72
N ARG A 308 -5.60 1.91 -9.24
CA ARG A 308 -5.14 1.75 -10.62
C ARG A 308 -4.93 0.30 -11.05
N SER A 309 -4.29 -0.52 -10.21
CA SER A 309 -4.00 -1.92 -10.51
C SER A 309 -5.26 -2.77 -10.70
N LYS A 310 -6.36 -2.38 -10.05
CA LYS A 310 -7.62 -3.14 -10.05
C LYS A 310 -8.71 -2.52 -10.93
N GLY A 311 -8.53 -1.25 -11.33
CA GLY A 311 -9.57 -0.52 -12.05
C GLY A 311 -10.78 -0.18 -11.17
N ILE A 312 -10.56 0.05 -9.87
CA ILE A 312 -11.61 0.38 -8.90
C ILE A 312 -11.52 1.85 -8.54
N ILE A 313 -12.68 2.51 -8.45
CA ILE A 313 -12.81 3.83 -7.85
C ILE A 313 -13.66 3.69 -6.60
N THR A 314 -13.18 4.23 -5.48
CA THR A 314 -13.93 4.29 -4.22
C THR A 314 -14.28 5.73 -3.90
N VAL A 315 -15.49 5.94 -3.39
CA VAL A 315 -15.93 7.22 -2.81
C VAL A 315 -16.14 6.99 -1.32
N SER A 316 -15.62 7.90 -0.50
CA SER A 316 -15.80 7.91 0.95
C SER A 316 -16.43 9.23 1.38
N SER A 317 -17.50 9.17 2.17
CA SER A 317 -18.24 10.34 2.62
C SER A 317 -18.79 10.17 4.04
N GLY A 318 -18.68 11.23 4.86
CA GLY A 318 -19.29 11.30 6.20
C GLY A 318 -20.52 12.16 6.17
N ILE A 319 -21.71 11.58 6.37
CA ILE A 319 -23.00 12.22 6.21
C ILE A 319 -23.87 12.13 7.48
N GLU A 320 -24.89 12.96 7.59
CA GLU A 320 -26.00 12.70 8.49
C GLU A 320 -26.87 11.58 7.92
N ALA A 321 -27.34 10.65 8.76
CA ALA A 321 -28.09 9.46 8.30
C ALA A 321 -29.30 9.81 7.45
N GLN A 322 -30.02 10.87 7.81
CA GLN A 322 -31.19 11.38 7.06
C GLN A 322 -30.86 11.89 5.66
N ASN A 323 -29.60 12.19 5.37
CA ASN A 323 -29.16 12.70 4.07
C ASN A 323 -28.72 11.57 3.10
N TYR A 324 -28.87 10.28 3.49
CA TYR A 324 -28.37 9.15 2.72
C TYR A 324 -28.81 9.17 1.25
N GLU A 325 -30.11 9.23 0.99
CA GLU A 325 -30.65 9.19 -0.37
C GLU A 325 -30.22 10.41 -1.21
N VAL A 326 -30.18 11.59 -0.58
CA VAL A 326 -29.81 12.83 -1.27
C VAL A 326 -28.31 12.82 -1.58
N ALA A 327 -27.47 12.43 -0.62
CA ALA A 327 -26.02 12.35 -0.82
C ALA A 327 -25.65 11.31 -1.88
N ARG A 328 -26.25 10.12 -1.81
CA ARG A 328 -26.05 9.04 -2.80
C ARG A 328 -26.39 9.50 -4.22
N ARG A 329 -27.57 10.14 -4.38
CA ARG A 329 -28.01 10.65 -5.68
C ARG A 329 -27.09 11.76 -6.19
N GLU A 330 -26.67 12.66 -5.32
CA GLU A 330 -25.80 13.77 -5.70
C GLU A 330 -24.40 13.28 -6.08
N ILE A 331 -23.81 12.32 -5.35
CA ILE A 331 -22.55 11.69 -5.72
C ILE A 331 -22.66 11.05 -7.12
N ALA A 332 -23.74 10.35 -7.39
CA ALA A 332 -23.96 9.75 -8.72
C ALA A 332 -24.11 10.83 -9.82
N ALA A 333 -24.81 11.92 -9.56
CA ALA A 333 -24.96 13.03 -10.50
C ALA A 333 -23.62 13.72 -10.82
N GLN A 334 -22.71 13.84 -9.83
CA GLN A 334 -21.38 14.40 -10.08
C GLN A 334 -20.52 13.48 -10.95
N LEU A 335 -20.65 12.17 -10.83
CA LEU A 335 -20.00 11.22 -11.75
C LEU A 335 -20.58 11.32 -13.15
N GLU A 336 -21.91 11.38 -13.27
CA GLU A 336 -22.62 11.55 -14.55
C GLU A 336 -22.18 12.83 -15.26
N ALA A 337 -22.00 13.93 -14.54
CA ALA A 337 -21.44 15.16 -15.10
C ALA A 337 -20.06 14.94 -15.73
N VAL A 338 -19.14 14.21 -15.06
CA VAL A 338 -17.83 13.87 -15.63
C VAL A 338 -17.98 12.99 -16.88
N GLN A 339 -18.89 12.02 -16.86
CA GLN A 339 -19.17 11.10 -17.98
C GLN A 339 -19.72 11.84 -19.22
N ASN A 340 -20.48 12.89 -19.00
CA ASN A 340 -21.05 13.72 -20.05
C ASN A 340 -20.08 14.79 -20.57
N GLY A 341 -18.95 14.99 -19.86
CA GLY A 341 -18.01 16.07 -20.19
C GLY A 341 -18.42 17.42 -19.61
N ASP A 342 -19.38 17.43 -18.66
CA ASP A 342 -19.90 18.64 -18.01
C ASP A 342 -18.92 19.10 -16.91
N PHE A 343 -17.76 19.54 -17.32
CA PHE A 343 -16.75 20.16 -16.48
C PHE A 343 -16.02 21.28 -17.23
N GLU A 344 -15.67 22.29 -16.49
CA GLU A 344 -15.02 23.48 -17.04
C GLU A 344 -13.54 23.24 -17.33
N PRO A 345 -12.92 23.99 -18.25
CA PRO A 345 -11.48 23.85 -18.54
C PRO A 345 -10.59 23.98 -17.31
N TRP A 346 -10.93 24.81 -16.33
CA TRP A 346 -10.17 24.97 -15.09
C TRP A 346 -10.20 23.73 -14.19
N GLU A 347 -11.27 22.90 -14.23
CA GLU A 347 -11.36 21.65 -13.46
C GLU A 347 -10.36 20.63 -13.99
N LEU A 348 -10.28 20.48 -15.32
CA LEU A 348 -9.27 19.59 -15.95
C LEU A 348 -7.85 20.08 -15.72
N GLU A 349 -7.61 21.38 -15.87
CA GLU A 349 -6.28 21.96 -15.67
C GLU A 349 -5.84 21.89 -14.20
N GLY A 350 -6.76 22.10 -13.27
CA GLY A 350 -6.53 21.93 -11.84
C GLY A 350 -6.20 20.45 -11.47
N ALA A 351 -6.95 19.51 -12.02
CA ALA A 351 -6.69 18.08 -11.85
C ALA A 351 -5.32 17.68 -12.42
N ARG A 352 -4.99 18.17 -13.63
CA ARG A 352 -3.68 17.94 -14.28
C ARG A 352 -2.55 18.49 -13.43
N SER A 353 -2.63 19.75 -13.02
CA SER A 353 -1.62 20.40 -12.19
C SER A 353 -1.41 19.68 -10.85
N CYS A 354 -2.50 19.22 -10.21
CA CYS A 354 -2.45 18.44 -9.00
C CYS A 354 -1.69 17.11 -9.20
N MET A 355 -2.00 16.37 -10.28
CA MET A 355 -1.34 15.11 -10.60
C MET A 355 0.15 15.32 -10.91
N LEU A 356 0.49 16.28 -11.77
CA LEU A 356 1.88 16.57 -12.12
C LEU A 356 2.71 16.99 -10.91
N SER A 357 2.15 17.81 -10.01
CA SER A 357 2.78 18.19 -8.75
C SER A 357 3.02 16.97 -7.86
N SER A 358 2.04 16.07 -7.75
CA SER A 358 2.17 14.83 -6.97
C SER A 358 3.27 13.92 -7.52
N LEU A 359 3.34 13.75 -8.84
CA LEU A 359 4.37 12.94 -9.51
C LEU A 359 5.77 13.50 -9.28
N ARG A 360 5.95 14.82 -9.44
CA ARG A 360 7.24 15.49 -9.22
C ARG A 360 7.68 15.45 -7.75
N SER A 361 6.75 15.70 -6.82
CA SER A 361 7.06 15.70 -5.38
C SER A 361 7.45 14.32 -4.82
N ARG A 362 7.15 13.23 -5.54
CA ARG A 362 7.59 11.89 -5.18
C ARG A 362 9.12 11.78 -5.15
N GLU A 363 9.80 12.44 -6.07
CA GLU A 363 11.26 12.45 -6.14
C GLU A 363 11.94 13.12 -4.93
N ASP A 364 11.21 13.87 -4.14
CA ASP A 364 11.74 14.58 -2.96
C ASP A 364 11.71 13.74 -1.68
N SER A 365 11.33 12.46 -1.79
CA SER A 365 11.31 11.55 -0.64
C SER A 365 11.78 10.15 -1.04
N ALA A 366 12.87 9.70 -0.43
CA ALA A 366 13.40 8.34 -0.65
C ALA A 366 12.39 7.24 -0.28
N GLY A 367 11.58 7.47 0.77
CA GLY A 367 10.51 6.55 1.16
C GLY A 367 9.36 6.49 0.14
N ARG A 368 9.00 7.63 -0.50
CA ARG A 368 8.00 7.63 -1.58
C ARG A 368 8.52 6.95 -2.85
N LEU A 369 9.80 7.04 -3.11
CA LEU A 369 10.45 6.31 -4.20
C LEU A 369 10.42 4.80 -3.94
N GLU A 370 10.73 4.38 -2.70
CA GLU A 370 10.63 2.96 -2.30
C GLU A 370 9.21 2.43 -2.49
N GLU A 371 8.21 3.14 -1.98
CA GLU A 371 6.80 2.80 -2.09
C GLU A 371 6.33 2.68 -3.56
N TYR A 372 6.82 3.57 -4.42
CA TYR A 372 6.51 3.60 -5.84
C TYR A 372 7.10 2.40 -6.58
N TYR A 373 8.41 2.14 -6.41
CA TYR A 373 9.07 1.02 -7.09
C TYR A 373 8.59 -0.34 -6.59
N LEU A 374 8.32 -0.45 -5.28
CA LEU A 374 7.66 -1.64 -4.73
C LEU A 374 6.28 -1.87 -5.36
N GLY A 375 5.51 -0.79 -5.53
CA GLY A 375 4.19 -0.86 -6.17
C GLY A 375 4.28 -1.37 -7.61
N GLN A 376 5.22 -0.87 -8.39
CA GLN A 376 5.46 -1.34 -9.75
C GLN A 376 5.88 -2.82 -9.79
N ALA A 377 6.83 -3.20 -8.94
CA ALA A 377 7.32 -4.57 -8.88
C ALA A 377 6.23 -5.58 -8.47
N ALA A 378 5.39 -5.19 -7.49
CA ALA A 378 4.34 -6.07 -7.00
C ALA A 378 3.13 -6.17 -7.93
N THR A 379 2.87 -5.15 -8.76
CA THR A 379 1.71 -5.14 -9.66
C THR A 379 2.05 -5.44 -11.12
N GLY A 380 3.34 -5.42 -11.47
CA GLY A 380 3.80 -5.53 -12.84
C GLY A 380 3.51 -4.29 -13.72
N LEU A 381 3.00 -3.21 -13.12
CA LEU A 381 2.65 -1.97 -13.83
C LEU A 381 3.87 -1.04 -13.88
N TRP A 382 4.82 -1.38 -14.72
CA TRP A 382 6.02 -0.56 -14.94
C TRP A 382 5.66 0.67 -15.76
N GLU A 383 6.04 1.83 -15.27
CA GLU A 383 5.75 3.09 -15.90
C GLU A 383 6.88 4.09 -15.69
N ASP A 384 7.30 4.71 -16.76
CA ASP A 384 8.20 5.84 -16.73
C ASP A 384 7.44 7.12 -16.33
N THR A 385 7.99 7.86 -15.37
CA THR A 385 7.33 9.06 -14.83
C THR A 385 7.20 10.15 -15.88
N ASP A 386 8.24 10.38 -16.71
CA ASP A 386 8.22 11.41 -17.73
C ASP A 386 7.25 11.05 -18.86
N ALA A 387 7.19 9.76 -19.21
CA ALA A 387 6.20 9.24 -20.15
C ALA A 387 4.76 9.42 -19.64
N LEU A 388 4.52 9.15 -18.35
CA LEU A 388 3.21 9.39 -17.74
C LEU A 388 2.86 10.89 -17.73
N ILE A 389 3.80 11.75 -17.38
CA ILE A 389 3.62 13.20 -17.42
C ILE A 389 3.21 13.65 -18.84
N ALA A 390 3.94 13.23 -19.86
CA ALA A 390 3.62 13.57 -21.26
C ALA A 390 2.23 13.05 -21.68
N GLN A 391 1.85 11.85 -21.24
CA GLN A 391 0.52 11.30 -21.49
C GLN A 391 -0.58 12.13 -20.80
N LEU A 392 -0.37 12.54 -19.54
CA LEU A 392 -1.34 13.36 -18.78
C LEU A 392 -1.51 14.76 -19.41
N GLU A 393 -0.44 15.36 -19.90
CA GLU A 393 -0.47 16.63 -20.61
C GLU A 393 -1.26 16.55 -21.93
N ALA A 394 -1.24 15.40 -22.60
CA ALA A 394 -1.94 15.14 -23.85
C ALA A 394 -3.40 14.72 -23.70
N VAL A 395 -3.92 14.52 -22.47
CA VAL A 395 -5.32 14.14 -22.26
C VAL A 395 -6.25 15.30 -22.60
N THR A 396 -7.24 15.05 -23.45
CA THR A 396 -8.30 16.02 -23.80
C THR A 396 -9.55 15.83 -22.95
N PRO A 397 -10.47 16.84 -22.88
CA PRO A 397 -11.74 16.69 -22.20
C PRO A 397 -12.58 15.50 -22.70
N GLU A 398 -12.58 15.27 -24.01
CA GLU A 398 -13.33 14.15 -24.64
C GLU A 398 -12.79 12.80 -24.17
N ARG A 399 -11.45 12.64 -24.07
CA ARG A 399 -10.81 11.42 -23.54
C ARG A 399 -11.18 11.18 -22.08
N VAL A 400 -11.24 12.24 -21.26
CA VAL A 400 -11.67 12.14 -19.86
C VAL A 400 -13.10 11.62 -19.79
N ALA A 401 -14.03 12.24 -20.55
CA ALA A 401 -15.43 11.86 -20.57
C ALA A 401 -15.62 10.42 -21.07
N GLU A 402 -14.90 10.01 -22.14
CA GLU A 402 -14.96 8.66 -22.68
C GLU A 402 -14.47 7.62 -21.66
N ALA A 403 -13.33 7.85 -21.03
CA ALA A 403 -12.82 6.97 -19.97
C ALA A 403 -13.80 6.89 -18.79
N ALA A 404 -14.38 8.03 -18.38
CA ALA A 404 -15.35 8.10 -17.29
C ALA A 404 -16.63 7.31 -17.59
N ARG A 405 -17.09 7.25 -18.86
CA ARG A 405 -18.26 6.46 -19.26
C ARG A 405 -18.09 4.96 -19.00
N SER A 406 -16.87 4.49 -18.81
CA SER A 406 -16.59 3.09 -18.44
C SER A 406 -16.84 2.81 -16.95
N ILE A 407 -16.97 3.84 -16.12
CA ILE A 407 -17.13 3.72 -14.66
C ILE A 407 -18.58 3.34 -14.36
N ARG A 408 -18.76 2.23 -13.64
CA ARG A 408 -20.08 1.69 -13.23
C ARG A 408 -20.07 1.42 -11.74
N LEU A 409 -21.19 1.77 -11.08
CA LEU A 409 -21.40 1.47 -9.67
C LEU A 409 -21.49 -0.05 -9.47
N ASP A 410 -20.74 -0.55 -8.48
CA ASP A 410 -20.72 -1.97 -8.09
C ASP A 410 -21.39 -2.15 -6.73
N THR A 411 -20.92 -1.42 -5.71
CA THR A 411 -21.30 -1.65 -4.32
C THR A 411 -21.53 -0.31 -3.61
N VAL A 412 -22.59 -0.27 -2.80
CA VAL A 412 -22.85 0.80 -1.82
C VAL A 412 -22.79 0.21 -0.44
N TYR A 413 -21.97 0.79 0.42
CA TYR A 413 -21.84 0.42 1.82
C TYR A 413 -22.25 1.60 2.70
N PHE A 414 -23.21 1.36 3.59
CA PHE A 414 -23.73 2.37 4.49
C PHE A 414 -23.56 1.93 5.94
N LEU A 415 -22.72 2.64 6.69
CA LEU A 415 -22.56 2.46 8.12
C LEU A 415 -23.36 3.55 8.85
N THR A 416 -24.31 3.14 9.69
CA THR A 416 -25.22 4.09 10.37
C THR A 416 -25.43 3.74 11.84
N GLY A 417 -25.98 4.69 12.60
CA GLY A 417 -26.45 4.46 13.97
C GLY A 417 -27.78 3.72 14.00
N LYS A 418 -28.16 3.22 15.17
CA LYS A 418 -29.42 2.48 15.36
C LYS A 418 -30.68 3.24 14.94
N GLU A 419 -30.66 4.57 15.07
CA GLU A 419 -31.78 5.43 14.67
C GLU A 419 -31.85 5.64 13.13
N GLY A 420 -30.73 5.49 12.42
CA GLY A 420 -30.68 5.64 10.95
C GLY A 420 -30.96 4.35 10.17
N ALA A 421 -31.01 3.21 10.83
CA ALA A 421 -31.31 1.91 10.20
C ALA A 421 -32.82 1.67 9.99
N ALA A 422 -33.68 2.51 10.55
CA ALA A 422 -35.14 2.39 10.49
C ALA A 422 -35.79 3.21 9.35
N GLN A 423 -34.96 3.89 8.53
CA GLN A 423 -35.40 4.64 7.34
C GLN A 423 -35.01 3.88 6.07
#